data_83798962a03a5d40957efbdf365f95b9
#
_entry.id   83798962a03a5d40957efbdf365f95b9
#
_cell.length_a   1.000
_cell.length_b   1.000
_cell.length_c   1.000
_cell.angle_alpha   90.00
_cell.angle_beta   90.00
_cell.angle_gamma   90.00
#
_symmetry.space_group_name_H-M   'P 1'
#
loop_
_entity.id
_entity.type
_entity.pdbx_description
1 polymer ?
#
loop_
_entity_poly.entity_id
_entity_poly.type
_entity_poly.pdbx_seq_one_letter_code
_entity_poly.pdbx_strand_id
1 'polypeptide(L)'
;MAGEKQTANKELGGEDAELSSIAGLDSKKIKKKSGFKKIIFIIVPLLFLLGGGFAAYHFILAKPSGKAVSNAINVRKNIMPGPMFELKPFLTNLANKNSSSYVKASITVELKPGGNQSLFKQLTPQIRNSIIMILSSKTSHEINTPAGITALRHQIARSLNRILGHGQVVSVYFNNYLVQ
;
A
#
# COMPACT_ATOMS: atom_id res chain seq x y z
N MET A 1 -53.77 -12.50 -33.24
CA MET A 1 -53.47 -11.70 -34.42
C MET A 1 -51.96 -11.55 -34.41
N ALA A 2 -51.30 -12.43 -35.08
CA ALA A 2 -50.90 -12.30 -36.47
C ALA A 2 -49.85 -11.24 -36.61
N GLY A 3 -48.69 -11.47 -37.05
CA GLY A 3 -47.98 -12.41 -37.86
C GLY A 3 -46.60 -11.86 -38.05
N GLU A 4 -45.66 -12.77 -38.07
CA GLU A 4 -45.05 -13.29 -39.28
C GLU A 4 -44.22 -12.25 -40.04
N LYS A 5 -43.06 -12.55 -40.33
CA LYS A 5 -42.26 -13.39 -41.19
C LYS A 5 -40.96 -12.66 -41.53
N GLN A 6 -39.89 -13.37 -41.45
CA GLN A 6 -39.13 -13.94 -42.55
C GLN A 6 -38.66 -12.92 -43.60
N THR A 7 -37.49 -12.90 -44.10
CA THR A 7 -36.61 -13.86 -44.72
C THR A 7 -35.30 -13.15 -45.03
N ALA A 8 -34.21 -13.79 -44.80
CA ALA A 8 -33.47 -14.55 -45.81
C ALA A 8 -32.68 -13.72 -46.82
N ASN A 9 -31.43 -14.02 -46.78
CA ASN A 9 -30.69 -14.62 -47.89
C ASN A 9 -29.89 -13.67 -48.80
N LYS A 10 -28.74 -14.14 -48.95
CA LYS A 10 -28.09 -14.44 -50.26
C LYS A 10 -27.10 -13.42 -50.79
N GLU A 11 -25.96 -13.98 -50.79
CA GLU A 11 -25.09 -14.22 -51.95
C GLU A 11 -24.36 -12.99 -52.48
N LEU A 12 -23.24 -13.29 -52.72
CA LEU A 12 -22.31 -13.62 -53.79
C LEU A 12 -21.11 -12.72 -53.63
N GLY A 13 -19.98 -13.21 -53.58
CA GLY A 13 -19.32 -14.08 -54.54
C GLY A 13 -18.36 -13.30 -55.37
N GLY A 14 -17.17 -13.80 -55.41
CA GLY A 14 -16.32 -13.63 -56.57
C GLY A 14 -15.48 -12.35 -56.55
N GLU A 15 -14.26 -12.54 -56.39
CA GLU A 15 -13.32 -12.43 -57.51
C GLU A 15 -11.96 -12.91 -57.09
N ASP A 16 -11.82 -14.20 -57.30
CA ASP A 16 -10.52 -14.77 -57.65
C ASP A 16 -10.07 -14.13 -58.96
N ALA A 17 -8.79 -14.11 -59.12
CA ALA A 17 -8.08 -13.83 -60.38
C ALA A 17 -7.58 -12.40 -60.51
N GLU A 18 -6.37 -12.31 -60.35
CA GLU A 18 -5.32 -11.87 -61.22
C GLU A 18 -4.16 -11.31 -60.42
N LEU A 19 -3.17 -12.12 -60.30
CA LEU A 19 -1.78 -11.69 -60.53
C LEU A 19 -0.87 -12.91 -60.50
N SER A 20 -1.16 -13.84 -61.36
CA SER A 20 -0.16 -14.77 -61.86
C SER A 20 0.44 -14.17 -63.13
N SER A 21 1.41 -13.36 -63.05
CA SER A 21 2.37 -13.14 -64.10
C SER A 21 3.48 -12.23 -63.67
N ILE A 22 4.47 -12.75 -63.03
CA ILE A 22 5.85 -12.47 -63.43
C ILE A 22 6.61 -13.78 -63.22
N ALA A 23 6.63 -14.51 -64.26
CA ALA A 23 7.44 -15.67 -64.45
C ALA A 23 8.91 -15.28 -64.59
N GLY A 24 9.74 -16.15 -64.03
CA GLY A 24 11.07 -16.32 -64.53
C GLY A 24 12.16 -15.65 -63.72
N LEU A 25 12.77 -16.50 -62.93
CA LEU A 25 14.23 -16.59 -62.89
C LEU A 25 14.63 -17.83 -62.11
N ASP A 26 15.01 -18.83 -62.85
CA ASP A 26 16.05 -19.83 -62.61
C ASP A 26 16.19 -20.47 -61.24
N SER A 27 15.69 -21.67 -61.18
CA SER A 27 15.99 -22.71 -60.18
C SER A 27 17.45 -23.14 -60.30
N LYS A 28 18.35 -22.47 -59.64
CA LYS A 28 19.69 -22.99 -59.43
C LYS A 28 19.71 -23.86 -58.17
N LYS A 29 19.69 -25.12 -58.40
CA LYS A 29 19.79 -26.26 -57.46
C LYS A 29 21.03 -26.08 -56.59
N ILE A 30 20.89 -25.52 -55.38
CA ILE A 30 21.96 -25.47 -54.41
C ILE A 30 21.96 -26.77 -53.62
N LYS A 31 22.95 -27.59 -53.84
CA LYS A 31 23.25 -28.80 -53.09
C LYS A 31 23.37 -28.47 -51.60
N LYS A 32 22.48 -29.06 -50.83
CA LYS A 32 22.43 -28.99 -49.38
C LYS A 32 23.66 -29.68 -48.78
N LYS A 33 24.73 -28.94 -48.48
CA LYS A 33 25.87 -29.47 -47.72
C LYS A 33 25.45 -29.62 -46.25
N SER A 34 25.50 -30.86 -45.79
CA SER A 34 25.18 -31.33 -44.45
C SER A 34 26.12 -30.84 -43.34
N GLY A 35 26.72 -29.68 -43.48
CA GLY A 35 27.61 -29.11 -42.47
C GLY A 35 26.96 -28.07 -41.54
N PHE A 36 25.82 -27.50 -41.95
CA PHE A 36 25.19 -26.39 -41.24
C PHE A 36 24.60 -26.78 -39.88
N LYS A 37 24.17 -28.02 -39.71
CA LYS A 37 23.62 -28.51 -38.45
C LYS A 37 24.66 -28.65 -37.36
N LYS A 38 25.90 -28.97 -37.69
CA LYS A 38 27.01 -29.09 -36.70
C LYS A 38 27.50 -27.70 -36.24
N ILE A 39 27.44 -26.71 -37.13
CA ILE A 39 27.83 -25.31 -36.79
C ILE A 39 26.80 -24.68 -35.88
N ILE A 40 25.50 -24.92 -36.07
CA ILE A 40 24.42 -24.43 -35.21
C ILE A 40 24.54 -25.02 -33.79
N PHE A 41 24.91 -26.29 -33.66
CA PHE A 41 25.08 -26.96 -32.37
C PHE A 41 26.27 -26.41 -31.55
N ILE A 42 27.23 -25.76 -32.20
CA ILE A 42 28.39 -25.15 -31.53
C ILE A 42 28.13 -23.64 -31.23
N ILE A 43 27.45 -22.94 -32.13
CA ILE A 43 27.20 -21.51 -32.01
C ILE A 43 26.12 -21.19 -30.96
N VAL A 44 25.05 -22.04 -30.86
CA VAL A 44 23.96 -21.79 -29.92
C VAL A 44 24.42 -21.85 -28.45
N PRO A 45 25.17 -22.87 -27.97
CA PRO A 45 25.67 -22.87 -26.58
C PRO A 45 26.71 -21.80 -26.33
N LEU A 46 27.53 -21.43 -27.36
CA LEU A 46 28.51 -20.35 -27.23
C LEU A 46 27.81 -18.98 -27.06
N LEU A 47 26.72 -18.75 -27.78
CA LEU A 47 25.90 -17.54 -27.68
C LEU A 47 25.16 -17.49 -26.33
N PHE A 48 24.75 -18.65 -25.82
CA PHE A 48 24.11 -18.78 -24.50
C PHE A 48 25.11 -18.53 -23.35
N LEU A 49 26.37 -18.95 -23.50
CA LEU A 49 27.44 -18.68 -22.55
C LEU A 49 27.84 -17.18 -22.53
N LEU A 50 27.90 -16.53 -23.69
CA LEU A 50 28.18 -15.10 -23.79
C LEU A 50 26.99 -14.23 -23.32
N GLY A 51 25.78 -14.58 -23.69
CA GLY A 51 24.57 -13.85 -23.29
C GLY A 51 24.16 -14.09 -21.83
N GLY A 52 24.23 -15.34 -21.37
CA GLY A 52 23.91 -15.70 -19.98
C GLY A 52 24.96 -15.22 -18.98
N GLY A 53 26.26 -15.26 -19.37
CA GLY A 53 27.33 -14.75 -18.56
C GLY A 53 27.27 -13.23 -18.39
N PHE A 54 26.88 -12.50 -19.43
CA PHE A 54 26.72 -11.05 -19.39
C PHE A 54 25.53 -10.62 -18.52
N ALA A 55 24.41 -11.35 -18.61
CA ALA A 55 23.25 -11.10 -17.76
C ALA A 55 23.52 -11.44 -16.28
N ALA A 56 24.19 -12.57 -16.02
CA ALA A 56 24.62 -12.93 -14.66
C ALA A 56 25.67 -11.98 -14.09
N TYR A 57 26.62 -11.54 -14.91
CA TYR A 57 27.61 -10.53 -14.52
C TYR A 57 26.94 -9.20 -14.16
N HIS A 58 26.02 -8.71 -14.97
CA HIS A 58 25.25 -7.50 -14.65
C HIS A 58 24.36 -7.66 -13.42
N PHE A 59 23.77 -8.84 -13.21
CA PHE A 59 22.91 -9.10 -12.06
C PHE A 59 23.70 -9.26 -10.75
N ILE A 60 24.91 -9.85 -10.81
CA ILE A 60 25.79 -10.05 -9.63
C ILE A 60 26.58 -8.79 -9.30
N LEU A 61 27.03 -8.02 -10.32
CA LEU A 61 27.72 -6.74 -10.08
C LEU A 61 26.78 -5.54 -9.90
N ALA A 62 25.53 -5.62 -10.32
CA ALA A 62 24.49 -4.72 -9.90
C ALA A 62 24.10 -5.05 -8.45
N LYS A 63 25.06 -4.86 -7.51
CA LYS A 63 24.71 -4.74 -6.10
C LYS A 63 23.60 -3.70 -6.04
N PRO A 64 22.43 -4.01 -5.44
CA PRO A 64 21.46 -2.97 -5.18
C PRO A 64 22.18 -1.94 -4.33
N SER A 65 22.50 -0.82 -4.96
CA SER A 65 23.03 0.34 -4.24
C SER A 65 22.04 0.62 -3.12
N GLY A 66 22.49 0.47 -1.88
CA GLY A 66 21.68 0.64 -0.67
C GLY A 66 21.17 2.07 -0.44
N LYS A 67 20.75 2.77 -1.52
CA LYS A 67 20.15 4.11 -1.47
C LYS A 67 18.70 4.10 -0.98
N ALA A 68 17.99 2.96 -1.07
CA ALA A 68 16.63 2.87 -0.60
C ALA A 68 16.51 2.89 0.94
N VAL A 69 17.49 2.32 1.64
CA VAL A 69 17.51 2.28 3.12
C VAL A 69 17.98 3.61 3.70
N SER A 70 18.93 4.29 3.03
CA SER A 70 19.40 5.62 3.46
C SER A 70 18.33 6.69 3.37
N ASN A 71 17.46 6.64 2.35
CA ASN A 71 16.36 7.60 2.21
C ASN A 71 15.27 7.40 3.27
N ALA A 72 14.99 6.15 3.68
CA ALA A 72 14.02 5.89 4.76
C ALA A 72 14.53 6.38 6.13
N ILE A 73 15.84 6.32 6.37
CA ILE A 73 16.45 6.82 7.60
C ILE A 73 16.57 8.35 7.58
N ASN A 74 16.87 8.94 6.41
CA ASN A 74 17.01 10.40 6.28
C ASN A 74 15.66 11.13 6.33
N VAL A 75 14.56 10.50 5.87
CA VAL A 75 13.21 11.08 6.01
C VAL A 75 12.80 11.16 7.50
N ARG A 76 13.27 10.24 8.35
CA ARG A 76 13.03 10.31 9.79
C ARG A 76 13.90 11.34 10.53
N LYS A 77 15.03 11.76 9.95
CA LYS A 77 16.01 12.64 10.60
C LYS A 77 15.58 14.11 10.68
N ASN A 78 14.55 14.51 9.93
CA ASN A 78 14.05 15.88 9.91
C ASN A 78 12.63 16.06 10.50
N ILE A 79 12.07 15.04 11.13
CA ILE A 79 10.81 15.21 11.86
C ILE A 79 11.19 15.71 13.25
N MET A 80 11.22 17.02 13.44
CA MET A 80 11.22 17.60 14.78
C MET A 80 9.90 17.16 15.45
N PRO A 81 9.97 16.45 16.58
CA PRO A 81 8.76 16.12 17.32
C PRO A 81 8.08 17.43 17.77
N GLY A 82 6.77 17.44 17.69
CA GLY A 82 5.99 18.55 18.19
C GLY A 82 5.93 18.57 19.72
N PRO A 83 5.33 19.61 20.30
CA PRO A 83 5.11 19.66 21.74
C PRO A 83 4.25 18.48 22.21
N MET A 84 4.67 17.82 23.29
CA MET A 84 3.97 16.70 23.91
C MET A 84 3.30 17.12 25.19
N PHE A 85 2.05 16.71 25.38
CA PHE A 85 1.26 16.99 26.59
C PHE A 85 0.82 15.68 27.21
N GLU A 86 1.32 15.42 28.42
CA GLU A 86 0.83 14.33 29.23
C GLU A 86 -0.43 14.77 29.98
N LEU A 87 -1.50 13.97 29.81
CA LEU A 87 -2.75 14.18 30.52
C LEU A 87 -2.76 13.35 31.81
N LYS A 88 -3.39 13.92 32.88
CA LYS A 88 -3.63 13.16 34.09
C LYS A 88 -4.31 11.82 33.76
N PRO A 89 -3.97 10.73 34.44
CA PRO A 89 -4.54 9.41 34.16
C PRO A 89 -6.07 9.41 34.09
N PHE A 90 -6.58 8.53 33.24
CA PHE A 90 -8.01 8.25 33.10
C PHE A 90 -8.32 6.96 33.81
N LEU A 91 -9.45 6.90 34.50
CA LEU A 91 -10.06 5.70 35.03
C LEU A 91 -11.55 5.82 34.71
N THR A 92 -12.10 4.91 33.90
CA THR A 92 -13.50 4.95 33.49
C THR A 92 -14.06 3.54 33.25
N ASN A 93 -15.34 3.38 33.53
CA ASN A 93 -16.05 2.13 33.21
C ASN A 93 -16.23 2.00 31.71
N LEU A 94 -16.24 0.76 31.23
CA LEU A 94 -16.45 0.38 29.84
C LEU A 94 -17.94 0.00 29.60
N ALA A 95 -18.37 0.04 28.36
CA ALA A 95 -19.73 -0.24 27.92
C ALA A 95 -20.01 -1.77 27.86
N ASN A 96 -19.61 -2.53 28.86
CA ASN A 96 -19.89 -3.96 28.90
C ASN A 96 -21.29 -4.22 29.48
N LYS A 97 -22.08 -5.11 28.83
CA LYS A 97 -23.45 -5.41 29.24
C LYS A 97 -23.55 -6.27 30.48
N ASN A 98 -22.59 -7.16 30.73
CA ASN A 98 -22.70 -8.23 31.72
C ASN A 98 -21.61 -8.22 32.79
N SER A 99 -20.70 -7.27 32.78
CA SER A 99 -19.61 -7.18 33.78
C SER A 99 -19.16 -5.74 33.97
N SER A 100 -18.83 -5.40 35.21
CA SER A 100 -18.20 -4.10 35.50
C SER A 100 -16.74 -4.19 35.09
N SER A 101 -16.43 -3.71 33.90
CA SER A 101 -15.07 -3.58 33.40
C SER A 101 -14.64 -2.13 33.37
N TYR A 102 -13.40 -1.85 33.64
CA TYR A 102 -12.86 -0.49 33.57
C TYR A 102 -11.52 -0.45 32.85
N VAL A 103 -11.21 0.71 32.32
CA VAL A 103 -9.91 1.01 31.72
C VAL A 103 -9.19 2.08 32.54
N LYS A 104 -7.90 1.82 32.82
CA LYS A 104 -6.96 2.79 33.34
C LYS A 104 -5.94 3.11 32.26
N ALA A 105 -5.85 4.39 31.86
CA ALA A 105 -4.95 4.80 30.79
C ALA A 105 -4.24 6.13 31.12
N SER A 106 -2.94 6.19 30.83
CA SER A 106 -2.16 7.42 30.81
C SER A 106 -1.89 7.79 29.35
N ILE A 107 -2.24 9.01 28.94
CA ILE A 107 -2.26 9.44 27.55
C ILE A 107 -1.37 10.64 27.37
N THR A 108 -0.48 10.59 26.38
CA THR A 108 0.28 11.72 25.88
C THR A 108 -0.21 12.10 24.49
N VAL A 109 -0.43 13.38 24.27
CA VAL A 109 -0.86 13.96 22.99
C VAL A 109 0.29 14.75 22.40
N GLU A 110 0.66 14.43 21.16
CA GLU A 110 1.65 15.15 20.37
C GLU A 110 0.94 16.13 19.43
N LEU A 111 1.30 17.40 19.52
CA LEU A 111 0.86 18.41 18.57
C LEU A 111 1.85 18.53 17.42
N LYS A 112 1.42 19.13 16.31
CA LYS A 112 2.33 19.49 15.22
C LYS A 112 3.42 20.45 15.70
N PRO A 113 4.61 20.50 15.08
CA PRO A 113 5.60 21.53 15.32
C PRO A 113 4.97 22.94 15.20
N GLY A 114 5.19 23.79 16.19
CA GLY A 114 4.55 25.10 16.24
C GLY A 114 3.05 25.10 16.63
N GLY A 115 2.50 23.95 17.04
CA GLY A 115 1.11 23.85 17.49
C GLY A 115 0.81 24.75 18.69
N ASN A 116 -0.44 25.24 18.78
CA ASN A 116 -0.86 26.18 19.81
C ASN A 116 -0.98 25.52 21.20
N GLN A 117 0.09 25.58 21.96
CA GLN A 117 0.17 25.01 23.30
C GLN A 117 -0.78 25.68 24.31
N SER A 118 -0.97 27.01 24.19
CA SER A 118 -1.88 27.77 25.07
C SER A 118 -3.31 27.28 24.86
N LEU A 119 -3.75 27.14 23.63
CA LEU A 119 -5.08 26.63 23.30
C LEU A 119 -5.29 25.21 23.84
N PHE A 120 -4.29 24.33 23.72
CA PHE A 120 -4.35 22.98 24.27
C PHE A 120 -4.58 23.03 25.81
N LYS A 121 -3.84 23.86 26.51
CA LYS A 121 -3.98 24.01 27.96
C LYS A 121 -5.36 24.56 28.35
N GLN A 122 -5.85 25.57 27.64
CA GLN A 122 -7.18 26.17 27.88
C GLN A 122 -8.30 25.15 27.63
N LEU A 123 -8.19 24.33 26.59
CA LEU A 123 -9.20 23.36 26.23
C LEU A 123 -9.00 21.99 26.89
N THR A 124 -8.03 21.84 27.80
CA THR A 124 -7.76 20.57 28.51
C THR A 124 -9.02 19.94 29.12
N PRO A 125 -9.96 20.66 29.76
CA PRO A 125 -11.18 20.07 30.28
C PRO A 125 -12.05 19.43 29.17
N GLN A 126 -12.20 20.10 28.02
CA GLN A 126 -12.97 19.57 26.89
C GLN A 126 -12.28 18.37 26.26
N ILE A 127 -10.96 18.43 26.13
CA ILE A 127 -10.12 17.31 25.67
C ILE A 127 -10.33 16.09 26.57
N ARG A 128 -10.23 16.26 27.89
CA ARG A 128 -10.43 15.18 28.85
C ARG A 128 -11.84 14.59 28.77
N ASN A 129 -12.86 15.43 28.71
CA ASN A 129 -14.25 14.98 28.58
C ASN A 129 -14.43 14.16 27.31
N SER A 130 -13.90 14.63 26.16
CA SER A 130 -13.99 13.90 24.90
C SER A 130 -13.32 12.51 24.99
N ILE A 131 -12.17 12.42 25.62
CA ILE A 131 -11.46 11.12 25.81
C ILE A 131 -12.27 10.21 26.72
N ILE A 132 -12.82 10.70 27.82
CA ILE A 132 -13.66 9.90 28.73
C ILE A 132 -14.86 9.33 27.98
N MET A 133 -15.58 10.16 27.21
CA MET A 133 -16.73 9.71 26.40
C MET A 133 -16.37 8.62 25.40
N ILE A 134 -15.19 8.74 24.74
CA ILE A 134 -14.69 7.73 23.80
C ILE A 134 -14.39 6.42 24.56
N LEU A 135 -13.66 6.50 25.68
CA LEU A 135 -13.30 5.31 26.46
C LEU A 135 -14.56 4.61 27.00
N SER A 136 -15.50 5.35 27.56
CA SER A 136 -16.75 4.81 28.14
C SER A 136 -17.68 4.19 27.09
N SER A 137 -17.52 4.55 25.81
CA SER A 137 -18.30 3.97 24.72
C SER A 137 -17.76 2.64 24.22
N LYS A 138 -16.62 2.18 24.72
CA LYS A 138 -15.94 0.96 24.27
C LYS A 138 -16.20 -0.20 25.20
N THR A 139 -16.24 -1.40 24.62
CA THR A 139 -16.22 -2.65 25.39
C THR A 139 -14.78 -3.09 25.61
N SER A 140 -14.54 -3.93 26.65
CA SER A 140 -13.22 -4.50 26.92
C SER A 140 -12.71 -5.32 25.73
N HIS A 141 -13.58 -6.05 25.06
CA HIS A 141 -13.22 -6.84 23.87
C HIS A 141 -12.71 -5.99 22.72
N GLU A 142 -13.33 -4.81 22.48
CA GLU A 142 -12.91 -3.91 21.39
C GLU A 142 -11.52 -3.32 21.62
N ILE A 143 -11.18 -3.02 22.86
CA ILE A 143 -9.97 -2.25 23.18
C ILE A 143 -8.83 -3.07 23.77
N ASN A 144 -9.02 -4.37 23.96
CA ASN A 144 -7.98 -5.27 24.53
C ASN A 144 -7.15 -5.98 23.44
N THR A 145 -7.14 -5.47 22.22
CA THR A 145 -6.37 -6.00 21.08
C THR A 145 -5.45 -4.93 20.51
N PRO A 146 -4.31 -5.30 19.92
CA PRO A 146 -3.42 -4.31 19.27
C PRO A 146 -4.13 -3.47 18.21
N ALA A 147 -5.02 -4.07 17.42
CA ALA A 147 -5.83 -3.38 16.42
C ALA A 147 -6.82 -2.41 17.08
N GLY A 148 -7.49 -2.84 18.15
CA GLY A 148 -8.42 -2.00 18.92
C GLY A 148 -7.73 -0.81 19.57
N ILE A 149 -6.56 -1.01 20.18
CA ILE A 149 -5.75 0.07 20.75
C ILE A 149 -5.34 1.08 19.65
N THR A 150 -4.97 0.60 18.47
CA THR A 150 -4.63 1.46 17.33
C THR A 150 -5.84 2.26 16.84
N ALA A 151 -7.00 1.61 16.69
CA ALA A 151 -8.25 2.27 16.33
C ALA A 151 -8.66 3.34 17.35
N LEU A 152 -8.50 3.02 18.64
CA LEU A 152 -8.78 3.93 19.75
C LEU A 152 -7.88 5.19 19.69
N ARG A 153 -6.57 5.03 19.47
CA ARG A 153 -5.65 6.17 19.28
C ARG A 153 -6.09 7.09 18.14
N HIS A 154 -6.44 6.50 17.00
CA HIS A 154 -6.93 7.27 15.85
C HIS A 154 -8.27 7.96 16.13
N GLN A 155 -9.17 7.32 16.86
CA GLN A 155 -10.45 7.90 17.24
C GLN A 155 -10.25 9.10 18.17
N ILE A 156 -9.39 8.98 19.18
CA ILE A 156 -9.01 10.06 20.07
C ILE A 156 -8.39 11.20 19.26
N ALA A 157 -7.37 10.94 18.44
CA ALA A 157 -6.70 11.98 17.65
C ALA A 157 -7.69 12.74 16.75
N ARG A 158 -8.62 12.05 16.07
CA ARG A 158 -9.67 12.72 15.28
C ARG A 158 -10.59 13.59 16.13
N SER A 159 -10.97 13.13 17.33
CA SER A 159 -11.83 13.90 18.22
C SER A 159 -11.13 15.16 18.73
N LEU A 160 -9.87 15.05 19.13
CA LEU A 160 -9.07 16.18 19.56
C LEU A 160 -8.82 17.19 18.44
N ASN A 161 -8.64 16.72 17.20
CA ASN A 161 -8.52 17.60 16.03
C ASN A 161 -9.81 18.36 15.71
N ARG A 162 -10.99 17.86 16.10
CA ARG A 162 -12.24 18.65 16.02
C ARG A 162 -12.29 19.77 17.06
N ILE A 163 -11.66 19.57 18.22
CA ILE A 163 -11.64 20.56 19.31
C ILE A 163 -10.56 21.62 19.07
N LEU A 164 -9.37 21.20 18.65
CA LEU A 164 -8.18 22.06 18.53
C LEU A 164 -7.99 22.65 17.13
N GLY A 165 -8.73 22.17 16.13
CA GLY A 165 -8.53 22.47 14.71
C GLY A 165 -7.83 21.34 13.97
N HIS A 166 -8.14 21.22 12.67
CA HIS A 166 -7.60 20.15 11.83
C HIS A 166 -6.06 20.12 11.80
N GLY A 167 -5.50 18.92 11.95
CA GLY A 167 -4.06 18.71 11.86
C GLY A 167 -3.24 19.26 13.03
N GLN A 168 -3.86 19.69 14.12
CA GLN A 168 -3.14 20.13 15.31
C GLN A 168 -2.55 18.95 16.10
N VAL A 169 -3.29 17.84 16.19
CA VAL A 169 -2.84 16.60 16.84
C VAL A 169 -2.25 15.68 15.79
N VAL A 170 -0.96 15.36 15.95
CA VAL A 170 -0.21 14.43 15.09
C VAL A 170 -0.36 13.01 15.58
N SER A 171 -0.19 12.80 16.89
CA SER A 171 -0.22 11.45 17.47
C SER A 171 -0.79 11.43 18.88
N VAL A 172 -1.30 10.26 19.26
CA VAL A 172 -1.74 9.97 20.63
C VAL A 172 -1.02 8.71 21.09
N TYR A 173 -0.42 8.77 22.26
CA TYR A 173 0.35 7.68 22.85
C TYR A 173 -0.29 7.24 24.15
N PHE A 174 -0.37 5.92 24.36
CA PHE A 174 -0.68 5.35 25.66
C PHE A 174 0.62 4.99 26.39
N ASN A 175 0.93 5.70 27.48
CA ASN A 175 2.13 5.44 28.32
C ASN A 175 1.86 4.28 29.27
N ASN A 176 0.61 4.16 29.73
CA ASN A 176 0.11 3.07 30.55
C ASN A 176 -1.31 2.73 30.08
N TYR A 177 -1.60 1.42 29.99
CA TYR A 177 -2.89 0.97 29.49
C TYR A 177 -3.25 -0.38 30.15
N LEU A 178 -4.31 -0.39 30.94
CA LEU A 178 -4.80 -1.57 31.67
C LEU A 178 -6.30 -1.66 31.52
N VAL A 179 -6.80 -2.81 31.10
CA VAL A 179 -8.23 -3.15 31.03
C VAL A 179 -8.52 -4.27 32.01
N GLN A 180 -9.47 -4.13 32.87
CA GLN A 180 -9.91 -5.11 33.85
C GLN A 180 -11.43 -5.23 33.87
#